data_384d25c18d2d63bbd3aa872545b4d2cf
#
_entry.id   384d25c18d2d63bbd3aa872545b4d2cf
#
_cell.length_a   1.000
_cell.length_b   1.000
_cell.length_c   1.000
_cell.angle_alpha   90.00
_cell.angle_beta   90.00
_cell.angle_gamma   90.00
#
_symmetry.space_group_name_H-M   'P 1'
#
loop_
_entity.id
_entity.type
_entity.pdbx_description
1 polymer ?
#
loop_
_entity_poly.entity_id
_entity_poly.type
_entity_poly.pdbx_seq_one_letter_code
_entity_poly.pdbx_strand_id
1 'polypeptide(L)'
;MLKEISSIKAWVADYYKAAELNDELQVVNEFLQSGDATEAELDEAYNKTMEAVEKLEFKNMMRDEEDSFDAILNINSGAGGTESCDWAEMLLRMYIRWAERHNFSVKLLD
;
A
#
# COMPACT_ATOMS: atom_id res chain seq x y z
N MET A 1 -15.79 19.10 -0.51
CA MET A 1 -15.11 19.94 0.52
C MET A 1 -14.60 19.13 1.71
N LEU A 2 -15.44 18.49 2.57
CA LEU A 2 -14.94 17.75 3.72
C LEU A 2 -14.08 16.53 3.36
N LYS A 3 -14.40 15.79 2.28
CA LYS A 3 -13.58 14.68 1.77
C LYS A 3 -12.22 15.15 1.26
N GLU A 4 -12.16 16.28 0.56
CA GLU A 4 -10.90 16.86 0.05
C GLU A 4 -10.00 17.30 1.19
N ILE A 5 -10.56 17.95 2.21
CA ILE A 5 -9.80 18.35 3.41
C ILE A 5 -9.27 17.12 4.14
N SER A 6 -10.06 16.06 4.25
CA SER A 6 -9.64 14.80 4.88
C SER A 6 -8.51 14.12 4.08
N SER A 7 -8.61 14.11 2.75
CA SER A 7 -7.59 13.54 1.88
C SER A 7 -6.27 14.32 1.99
N ILE A 8 -6.32 15.66 1.96
CA ILE A 8 -5.13 16.51 2.11
C ILE A 8 -4.50 16.31 3.49
N LYS A 9 -5.29 16.25 4.56
CA LYS A 9 -4.78 15.99 5.91
C LYS A 9 -4.09 14.63 6.01
N ALA A 10 -4.65 13.58 5.38
CA ALA A 10 -4.03 12.26 5.34
C ALA A 10 -2.69 12.28 4.58
N TRP A 11 -2.61 13.02 3.48
CA TRP A 11 -1.38 13.21 2.74
C TRP A 11 -0.28 13.87 3.57
N VAL A 12 -0.63 14.97 4.23
CA VAL A 12 0.29 15.72 5.10
C VAL A 12 0.76 14.84 6.27
N ALA A 13 -0.15 14.07 6.88
CA ALA A 13 0.19 13.15 7.97
C ALA A 13 1.15 12.04 7.51
N ASP A 14 0.90 11.43 6.35
CA ASP A 14 1.77 10.38 5.80
C ASP A 14 3.17 10.92 5.45
N TYR A 15 3.24 12.15 4.92
CA TYR A 15 4.52 12.82 4.66
C TYR A 15 5.32 13.06 5.93
N TYR A 16 4.69 13.65 6.96
CA TYR A 16 5.39 13.91 8.21
C TYR A 16 5.84 12.63 8.91
N LYS A 17 5.04 11.56 8.82
CA LYS A 17 5.42 10.25 9.35
C LYS A 17 6.65 9.69 8.65
N ALA A 18 6.73 9.79 7.32
CA ALA A 18 7.90 9.34 6.57
C ALA A 18 9.13 10.20 6.88
N ALA A 19 8.97 11.52 7.04
CA ALA A 19 10.05 12.41 7.44
C ALA A 19 10.57 12.09 8.84
N GLU A 20 9.69 11.83 9.81
CA GLU A 20 10.05 11.43 11.17
C GLU A 20 10.83 10.11 11.19
N LEU A 21 10.37 9.09 10.45
CA LEU A 21 11.08 7.82 10.31
C LEU A 21 12.46 7.97 9.67
N ASN A 22 12.62 8.90 8.72
CA ASN A 22 13.91 9.20 8.13
C ASN A 22 14.85 9.87 9.14
N ASP A 23 14.34 10.77 9.97
CA ASP A 23 15.13 11.40 11.03
C ASP A 23 15.54 10.37 12.09
N GLU A 24 14.64 9.46 12.49
CA GLU A 24 14.95 8.33 13.38
C GLU A 24 16.03 7.43 12.79
N LEU A 25 15.96 7.12 11.49
CA LEU A 25 16.97 6.32 10.79
C LEU A 25 18.36 6.98 10.86
N GLN A 26 18.43 8.30 10.69
CA GLN A 26 19.69 9.04 10.81
C GLN A 26 20.24 8.94 12.23
N VAL A 27 19.41 9.09 13.26
CA VAL A 27 19.81 8.95 14.67
C VAL A 27 20.32 7.54 14.96
N VAL A 28 19.64 6.49 14.49
CA VAL A 28 20.10 5.10 14.67
C VAL A 28 21.45 4.87 13.97
N ASN A 29 21.65 5.45 12.78
CA ASN A 29 22.94 5.37 12.07
C ASN A 29 24.08 6.07 12.84
N GLU A 30 23.82 7.22 13.47
CA GLU A 30 24.78 7.90 14.33
C GLU A 30 25.13 7.05 15.56
N PHE A 31 24.14 6.42 16.21
CA PHE A 31 24.38 5.49 17.31
C PHE A 31 25.15 4.24 16.90
N LEU A 32 24.91 3.72 15.68
CA LEU A 32 25.71 2.61 15.18
C LEU A 32 27.19 3.02 15.00
N GLN A 33 27.45 4.22 14.50
CA GLN A 33 28.83 4.74 14.35
C GLN A 33 29.52 4.96 15.68
N SER A 34 28.80 5.33 16.74
CA SER A 34 29.34 5.46 18.10
C SER A 34 29.43 4.13 18.86
N GLY A 35 28.87 3.06 18.33
CA GLY A 35 28.85 1.73 18.95
C GLY A 35 27.70 1.51 19.93
N ASP A 36 26.74 2.40 19.97
CA ASP A 36 25.57 2.36 20.87
C ASP A 36 24.31 1.70 20.26
N ALA A 37 24.39 1.33 18.98
CA ALA A 37 23.33 0.59 18.29
C ALA A 37 23.91 -0.60 17.51
N THR A 38 23.03 -1.51 17.10
CA THR A 38 23.36 -2.70 16.32
C THR A 38 22.94 -2.56 14.85
N GLU A 39 23.59 -3.33 13.97
CA GLU A 39 23.19 -3.39 12.54
C GLU A 39 21.73 -3.84 12.37
N ALA A 40 21.23 -4.73 13.23
CA ALA A 40 19.84 -5.19 13.19
C ALA A 40 18.84 -4.06 13.49
N GLU A 41 19.17 -3.15 14.40
CA GLU A 41 18.34 -1.96 14.69
C GLU A 41 18.36 -0.97 13.52
N LEU A 42 19.50 -0.83 12.86
CA LEU A 42 19.59 -0.01 11.65
C LEU A 42 18.74 -0.59 10.50
N ASP A 43 18.83 -1.91 10.27
CA ASP A 43 18.05 -2.60 9.25
C ASP A 43 16.53 -2.50 9.52
N GLU A 44 16.11 -2.61 10.78
CA GLU A 44 14.71 -2.43 11.15
C GLU A 44 14.22 -1.00 10.88
N ALA A 45 15.00 0.01 11.27
CA ALA A 45 14.68 1.41 11.03
C ALA A 45 14.66 1.72 9.52
N TYR A 46 15.61 1.17 8.77
CA TYR A 46 15.67 1.31 7.31
C TYR A 46 14.42 0.72 6.64
N ASN A 47 14.06 -0.51 6.98
CA ASN A 47 12.90 -1.18 6.40
C ASN A 47 11.59 -0.44 6.70
N LYS A 48 11.40 0.08 7.91
CA LYS A 48 10.24 0.91 8.27
C LYS A 48 10.19 2.19 7.46
N THR A 49 11.32 2.85 7.27
CA THR A 49 11.41 4.08 6.48
C THR A 49 11.11 3.80 5.02
N MET A 50 11.70 2.74 4.45
CA MET A 50 11.45 2.34 3.05
C MET A 50 9.98 2.01 2.80
N GLU A 51 9.34 1.25 3.68
CA GLU A 51 7.91 0.94 3.57
C GLU A 51 7.03 2.22 3.56
N ALA A 52 7.35 3.19 4.41
CA ALA A 52 6.64 4.46 4.45
C ALA A 52 6.85 5.30 3.17
N VAL A 53 8.06 5.31 2.63
CA VAL A 53 8.40 6.02 1.39
C VAL A 53 7.72 5.37 0.18
N GLU A 54 7.82 4.04 0.04
CA GLU A 54 7.17 3.29 -1.05
C GLU A 54 5.65 3.50 -1.05
N LYS A 55 5.04 3.55 0.14
CA LYS A 55 3.62 3.84 0.29
C LYS A 55 3.26 5.25 -0.18
N LEU A 56 4.11 6.24 0.11
CA LEU A 56 3.94 7.61 -0.37
C LEU A 56 4.13 7.70 -1.88
N GLU A 57 5.14 7.03 -2.44
CA GLU A 57 5.39 6.97 -3.88
C GLU A 57 4.22 6.34 -4.62
N PHE A 58 3.72 5.21 -4.13
CA PHE A 58 2.53 4.57 -4.69
C PHE A 58 1.32 5.50 -4.67
N LYS A 59 1.07 6.15 -3.53
CA LYS A 59 -0.02 7.12 -3.39
C LYS A 59 0.16 8.33 -4.31
N ASN A 60 1.41 8.72 -4.59
CA ASN A 60 1.75 9.80 -5.50
C ASN A 60 1.52 9.45 -6.99
N MET A 61 1.65 8.17 -7.34
CA MET A 61 1.32 7.69 -8.68
C MET A 61 -0.18 7.70 -8.97
N MET A 62 -1.00 7.54 -7.92
CA MET A 62 -2.47 7.55 -7.98
C MET A 62 -3.02 8.96 -7.73
N ARG A 63 -2.73 9.90 -8.64
CA ARG A 63 -3.07 11.32 -8.50
C ARG A 63 -4.23 11.80 -9.35
N ASP A 64 -4.57 11.05 -10.39
CA ASP A 64 -5.63 11.43 -11.31
C ASP A 64 -6.99 11.33 -10.62
N GLU A 65 -7.93 12.16 -11.02
CA GLU A 65 -9.26 12.22 -10.43
C GLU A 65 -9.98 10.87 -10.56
N GLU A 66 -9.74 10.18 -11.67
CA GLU A 66 -10.28 8.86 -11.98
C GLU A 66 -9.76 7.76 -11.02
N ASP A 67 -8.57 7.91 -10.47
CA ASP A 67 -7.99 6.94 -9.50
C ASP A 67 -8.78 6.85 -8.20
N SER A 68 -9.62 7.84 -7.92
CA SER A 68 -10.52 7.85 -6.76
C SER A 68 -11.87 7.19 -7.02
N PHE A 69 -12.16 6.81 -8.28
CA PHE A 69 -13.44 6.23 -8.68
C PHE A 69 -13.53 4.76 -8.33
N ASP A 70 -14.76 4.28 -8.25
CA ASP A 70 -15.03 2.86 -8.11
C ASP A 70 -14.60 2.11 -9.37
N ALA A 71 -14.15 0.87 -9.21
CA ALA A 71 -13.67 0.05 -10.32
C ALA A 71 -14.58 -1.15 -10.58
N ILE A 72 -14.66 -1.55 -11.83
CA ILE A 72 -15.28 -2.80 -12.26
C ILE A 72 -14.18 -3.74 -12.73
N LEU A 73 -14.05 -4.89 -12.08
CA LEU A 73 -13.11 -5.93 -12.42
C LEU A 73 -13.83 -7.08 -13.14
N ASN A 74 -13.42 -7.34 -14.38
CA ASN A 74 -13.92 -8.48 -15.16
C ASN A 74 -12.86 -9.59 -15.20
N ILE A 75 -13.25 -10.79 -14.86
CA ILE A 75 -12.41 -11.99 -14.95
C ILE A 75 -13.06 -12.95 -15.94
N ASN A 76 -12.37 -13.19 -17.06
CA ASN A 76 -12.85 -14.08 -18.11
C ASN A 76 -11.95 -15.33 -18.17
N SER A 77 -12.56 -16.49 -18.11
CA SER A 77 -11.84 -17.73 -18.35
C SER A 77 -11.42 -17.83 -19.82
N GLY A 78 -10.21 -18.32 -20.07
CA GLY A 78 -9.71 -18.59 -21.42
C GLY A 78 -10.23 -19.91 -22.00
N ALA A 79 -9.64 -20.37 -23.10
CA ALA A 79 -10.04 -21.57 -23.84
C ALA A 79 -9.66 -22.91 -23.16
N GLY A 80 -9.22 -22.92 -21.93
CA GLY A 80 -8.71 -24.10 -21.19
C GLY A 80 -9.76 -25.03 -20.59
N GLY A 81 -11.03 -24.86 -20.93
CA GLY A 81 -12.11 -25.72 -20.39
C GLY A 81 -12.33 -25.52 -18.88
N THR A 82 -12.63 -26.62 -18.14
CA THR A 82 -12.94 -26.60 -16.71
C THR A 82 -11.82 -26.02 -15.87
N GLU A 83 -10.57 -26.34 -16.18
CA GLU A 83 -9.40 -25.85 -15.45
C GLU A 83 -9.25 -24.33 -15.51
N SER A 84 -9.58 -23.73 -16.66
CA SER A 84 -9.54 -22.27 -16.82
C SER A 84 -10.66 -21.58 -16.03
N CYS A 85 -11.81 -22.24 -15.88
CA CYS A 85 -12.91 -21.74 -15.03
C CYS A 85 -12.52 -21.80 -13.56
N ASP A 86 -11.92 -22.93 -13.11
CA ASP A 86 -11.42 -23.08 -11.75
C ASP A 86 -10.36 -22.03 -11.40
N TRP A 87 -9.46 -21.75 -12.34
CA TRP A 87 -8.46 -20.70 -12.18
C TRP A 87 -9.08 -19.30 -12.06
N ALA A 88 -10.05 -19.00 -12.91
CA ALA A 88 -10.78 -17.71 -12.84
C ALA A 88 -11.50 -17.55 -11.49
N GLU A 89 -12.10 -18.63 -10.95
CA GLU A 89 -12.73 -18.62 -9.62
C GLU A 89 -11.70 -18.38 -8.50
N MET A 90 -10.51 -18.98 -8.60
CA MET A 90 -9.42 -18.73 -7.64
C MET A 90 -8.98 -17.27 -7.65
N LEU A 91 -8.83 -16.67 -8.83
CA LEU A 91 -8.50 -15.24 -8.98
C LEU A 91 -9.61 -14.35 -8.40
N LEU A 92 -10.87 -14.66 -8.68
CA LEU A 92 -12.00 -13.93 -8.10
C LEU A 92 -11.94 -13.92 -6.57
N ARG A 93 -11.73 -15.08 -5.95
CA ARG A 93 -11.58 -15.17 -4.48
C ARG A 93 -10.39 -14.37 -3.97
N MET A 94 -9.28 -14.39 -4.69
CA MET A 94 -8.08 -13.61 -4.33
C MET A 94 -8.39 -12.12 -4.29
N TYR A 95 -9.04 -11.59 -5.31
CA TYR A 95 -9.39 -10.17 -5.40
C TYR A 95 -10.44 -9.76 -4.36
N ILE A 96 -11.45 -10.60 -4.12
CA ILE A 96 -12.45 -10.34 -3.07
C ILE A 96 -11.76 -10.23 -1.71
N ARG A 97 -10.89 -11.17 -1.35
CA ARG A 97 -10.16 -11.15 -0.08
C ARG A 97 -9.23 -9.94 0.04
N TRP A 98 -8.60 -9.56 -1.06
CA TRP A 98 -7.77 -8.37 -1.10
C TRP A 98 -8.61 -7.11 -0.81
N ALA A 99 -9.73 -6.96 -1.48
CA ALA A 99 -10.64 -5.84 -1.29
C ALA A 99 -11.20 -5.77 0.14
N GLU A 100 -11.61 -6.89 0.72
CA GLU A 100 -12.06 -6.96 2.11
C GLU A 100 -10.97 -6.52 3.10
N ARG A 101 -9.73 -6.96 2.91
CA ARG A 101 -8.59 -6.54 3.76
C ARG A 101 -8.30 -5.05 3.68
N HIS A 102 -8.61 -4.42 2.56
CA HIS A 102 -8.42 -2.98 2.33
C HIS A 102 -9.70 -2.16 2.57
N ASN A 103 -10.72 -2.78 3.19
CA ASN A 103 -12.00 -2.13 3.50
C ASN A 103 -12.77 -1.59 2.29
N PHE A 104 -12.61 -2.21 1.13
CA PHE A 104 -13.45 -1.95 -0.03
C PHE A 104 -14.76 -2.74 0.05
N SER A 105 -15.84 -2.11 -0.38
CA SER A 105 -17.12 -2.78 -0.57
C SER A 105 -17.14 -3.50 -1.91
N VAL A 106 -17.35 -4.82 -1.90
CA VAL A 106 -17.39 -5.65 -3.12
C VAL A 106 -18.82 -6.04 -3.42
N LYS A 107 -19.22 -5.84 -4.67
CA LYS A 107 -20.51 -6.28 -5.19
C LYS A 107 -20.28 -7.14 -6.42
N LEU A 108 -20.76 -8.39 -6.38
CA LEU A 108 -20.79 -9.26 -7.56
C LEU A 108 -21.89 -8.78 -8.50
N LEU A 109 -21.53 -8.61 -9.76
CA LEU A 109 -22.43 -8.28 -10.87
C LEU A 109 -22.46 -9.49 -11.79
N ASP A 110 -23.64 -9.93 -12.18
CA ASP A 110 -23.83 -11.00 -13.15
C ASP A 110 -23.60 -10.51 -14.59
#